data_bd5763adf264595fd7a91a4d84fd2ad9
#
_entry.id   bd5763adf264595fd7a91a4d84fd2ad9
#
_cell.length_a   1.000
_cell.length_b   1.000
_cell.length_c   1.000
_cell.angle_alpha   90.00
_cell.angle_beta   90.00
_cell.angle_gamma   90.00
#
_symmetry.space_group_name_H-M   'P 1'
#
loop_
_entity.id
_entity.type
_entity.pdbx_description
1 polymer ?
#
loop_
_entity_poly.entity_id
_entity_poly.type
_entity_poly.pdbx_seq_one_letter_code
_entity_poly.pdbx_strand_id
1 'polypeptide(L)'
;EIDNPGIGEYTSRGLGILELAALALPPSIAPLPLTTAQLADVSAMLSNASHAAPYNNLGIPGALSVEIPSVISSGTSLSGNNISFDIVLRNPNLGNTYTNVIQQALLLNPTFATVWLGNNDVLGYAAAGGVAPGLPIPVANVQAAIGAVLQSLTAGGADVAIANIPSILSAPYFTTIKPFLTFPGTSIPLLDGNNAKQYFIGPTGAKLTDDDLITLAAQDTLGKGAGTYFP
;
A
#
# COMPACT_ATOMS: atom_id res chain seq x y z
N GLU A 1 -21.76 -16.60 -9.22
CA GLU A 1 -20.30 -16.79 -9.23
C GLU A 1 -19.72 -15.57 -9.89
N ILE A 2 -19.13 -14.68 -9.13
CA ILE A 2 -18.46 -13.50 -9.68
C ILE A 2 -17.10 -14.01 -10.11
N ASP A 3 -16.97 -14.31 -11.37
CA ASP A 3 -15.72 -14.59 -12.04
C ASP A 3 -14.94 -13.25 -12.08
N ASN A 4 -14.40 -12.89 -10.92
CA ASN A 4 -13.59 -11.70 -10.79
C ASN A 4 -12.14 -12.15 -10.78
N PRO A 5 -11.39 -11.97 -11.88
CA PRO A 5 -9.96 -12.21 -11.89
C PRO A 5 -9.28 -11.15 -11.00
N GLY A 6 -9.48 -11.31 -9.71
CA GLY A 6 -8.83 -10.47 -8.72
C GLY A 6 -7.49 -11.06 -8.30
N ILE A 7 -6.83 -10.36 -7.41
CA ILE A 7 -5.56 -10.75 -6.78
C ILE A 7 -5.57 -12.20 -6.25
N GLY A 8 -6.75 -12.76 -5.95
CA GLY A 8 -6.91 -14.15 -5.50
C GLY A 8 -6.42 -15.22 -6.48
N GLU A 9 -6.34 -14.93 -7.78
CA GLU A 9 -5.86 -15.90 -8.77
C GLU A 9 -4.35 -16.11 -8.73
N TYR A 10 -3.60 -15.18 -8.14
CA TYR A 10 -2.15 -15.32 -7.99
C TYR A 10 -1.76 -16.40 -7.00
N THR A 11 -2.68 -16.81 -6.14
CA THR A 11 -2.44 -17.84 -5.11
C THR A 11 -2.31 -19.25 -5.69
N SER A 12 -2.77 -19.48 -6.92
CA SER A 12 -2.74 -20.83 -7.53
C SER A 12 -1.33 -21.37 -7.79
N ARG A 13 -0.28 -20.51 -7.73
CA ARG A 13 1.12 -20.90 -7.91
C ARG A 13 2.04 -20.53 -6.74
N GLY A 14 1.50 -20.24 -5.57
CA GLY A 14 2.29 -20.09 -4.35
C GLY A 14 2.87 -18.71 -4.10
N LEU A 15 2.56 -17.68 -4.94
CA LEU A 15 2.82 -16.29 -4.57
C LEU A 15 1.70 -15.81 -3.67
N GLY A 16 2.00 -15.59 -2.42
CA GLY A 16 1.03 -15.04 -1.45
C GLY A 16 0.70 -13.58 -1.79
N ILE A 17 -0.50 -13.14 -1.37
CA ILE A 17 -0.92 -11.73 -1.47
C ILE A 17 0.12 -10.78 -0.85
N LEU A 18 0.81 -11.23 0.20
CA LEU A 18 1.88 -10.48 0.85
C LEU A 18 3.13 -10.31 -0.03
N GLU A 19 3.45 -11.29 -0.87
CA GLU A 19 4.60 -11.21 -1.78
C GLU A 19 4.31 -10.25 -2.94
N LEU A 20 3.09 -10.24 -3.45
CA LEU A 20 2.66 -9.25 -4.45
C LEU A 20 2.55 -7.84 -3.85
N ALA A 21 2.06 -7.72 -2.63
CA ALA A 21 2.07 -6.44 -1.91
C ALA A 21 3.50 -5.96 -1.64
N ALA A 22 4.44 -6.87 -1.34
CA ALA A 22 5.85 -6.54 -1.18
C ALA A 22 6.49 -6.03 -2.49
N LEU A 23 6.06 -6.55 -3.66
CA LEU A 23 6.50 -6.05 -4.96
C LEU A 23 5.97 -4.65 -5.28
N ALA A 24 4.85 -4.26 -4.68
CA ALA A 24 4.22 -2.95 -4.85
C ALA A 24 4.67 -1.92 -3.79
N LEU A 25 5.53 -2.29 -2.84
CA LEU A 25 6.03 -1.38 -1.82
C LEU A 25 7.00 -0.35 -2.41
N PRO A 26 7.13 0.84 -1.76
CA PRO A 26 8.12 1.84 -2.16
C PRO A 26 9.53 1.24 -2.25
N PRO A 27 10.43 1.78 -3.09
CA PRO A 27 11.77 1.23 -3.31
C PRO A 27 12.63 1.05 -2.06
N SER A 28 12.30 1.76 -0.98
CA SER A 28 12.96 1.65 0.32
C SER A 28 12.59 0.37 1.10
N ILE A 29 11.52 -0.30 0.70
CA ILE A 29 10.98 -1.49 1.39
C ILE A 29 10.75 -2.63 0.38
N ALA A 30 10.67 -2.29 -0.91
CA ALA A 30 10.49 -3.27 -1.97
C ALA A 30 11.77 -4.08 -2.19
N PRO A 31 11.67 -5.38 -2.47
CA PRO A 31 12.78 -6.12 -3.06
C PRO A 31 13.23 -5.43 -4.37
N LEU A 32 14.46 -5.68 -4.79
CA LEU A 32 15.03 -5.14 -6.03
C LEU A 32 14.03 -5.21 -7.18
N PRO A 33 14.01 -4.21 -8.08
CA PRO A 33 13.12 -4.19 -9.22
C PRO A 33 13.18 -5.50 -10.00
N LEU A 34 12.00 -6.02 -10.35
CA LEU A 34 11.93 -7.24 -11.15
C LEU A 34 12.61 -7.00 -12.49
N THR A 35 13.43 -7.94 -12.90
CA THR A 35 14.02 -7.97 -14.24
C THR A 35 12.92 -8.25 -15.28
N THR A 36 13.18 -7.94 -16.55
CA THR A 36 12.27 -8.24 -17.67
C THR A 36 11.92 -9.73 -17.73
N ALA A 37 12.86 -10.61 -17.36
CA ALA A 37 12.61 -12.05 -17.29
C ALA A 37 11.64 -12.42 -16.16
N GLN A 38 11.79 -11.81 -14.98
CA GLN A 38 10.87 -12.02 -13.85
C GLN A 38 9.48 -11.46 -14.14
N LEU A 39 9.38 -10.36 -14.90
CA LEU A 39 8.11 -9.81 -15.38
C LEU A 39 7.41 -10.79 -16.36
N ALA A 40 8.17 -11.42 -17.27
CA ALA A 40 7.65 -12.46 -18.16
C ALA A 40 7.16 -13.67 -17.36
N ASP A 41 7.89 -14.07 -16.32
CA ASP A 41 7.52 -15.16 -15.42
C ASP A 41 6.23 -14.85 -14.65
N VAL A 42 6.04 -13.61 -14.18
CA VAL A 42 4.79 -13.19 -13.52
C VAL A 42 3.62 -13.28 -14.50
N SER A 43 3.79 -12.83 -15.74
CA SER A 43 2.75 -12.95 -16.77
C SER A 43 2.40 -14.41 -17.06
N ALA A 44 3.38 -15.31 -17.03
CA ALA A 44 3.17 -16.76 -17.21
C ALA A 44 2.50 -17.42 -15.99
N MET A 45 2.55 -16.79 -14.82
CA MET A 45 1.90 -17.26 -13.60
C MET A 45 0.40 -16.95 -13.54
N LEU A 46 -0.11 -16.08 -14.41
CA LEU A 46 -1.52 -15.70 -14.39
C LEU A 46 -2.37 -16.83 -14.97
N SER A 47 -3.27 -17.38 -14.16
CA SER A 47 -4.18 -18.46 -14.60
C SER A 47 -5.16 -17.98 -15.68
N ASN A 48 -5.44 -16.67 -15.71
CA ASN A 48 -6.36 -16.03 -16.64
C ASN A 48 -5.68 -15.05 -17.60
N ALA A 49 -4.43 -15.31 -18.01
CA ALA A 49 -3.66 -14.43 -18.89
C ALA A 49 -4.40 -14.04 -20.18
N SER A 50 -5.32 -14.89 -20.66
CA SER A 50 -6.13 -14.67 -21.87
C SER A 50 -7.46 -13.97 -21.59
N HIS A 51 -7.82 -13.70 -20.33
CA HIS A 51 -9.10 -13.03 -20.02
C HIS A 51 -9.08 -11.60 -20.56
N ALA A 52 -10.18 -11.19 -21.17
CA ALA A 52 -10.28 -9.86 -21.75
C ALA A 52 -10.36 -8.78 -20.64
N ALA A 53 -9.58 -7.73 -20.80
CA ALA A 53 -9.70 -6.51 -19.99
C ALA A 53 -10.74 -5.57 -20.65
N PRO A 54 -11.31 -4.61 -19.92
CA PRO A 54 -11.10 -4.32 -18.50
C PRO A 54 -11.81 -5.26 -17.55
N TYR A 55 -11.30 -5.36 -16.31
CA TYR A 55 -11.91 -6.15 -15.24
C TYR A 55 -12.89 -5.32 -14.41
N ASN A 56 -13.87 -5.98 -13.78
CA ASN A 56 -14.78 -5.32 -12.83
C ASN A 56 -14.06 -4.86 -11.57
N ASN A 57 -12.97 -5.51 -11.20
CA ASN A 57 -12.09 -5.10 -10.10
C ASN A 57 -10.80 -4.49 -10.67
N LEU A 58 -10.69 -3.18 -10.57
CA LEU A 58 -9.53 -2.41 -10.97
C LEU A 58 -8.67 -1.95 -9.77
N GLY A 59 -8.84 -2.61 -8.62
CA GLY A 59 -8.01 -2.35 -7.45
C GLY A 59 -6.55 -2.75 -7.69
N ILE A 60 -5.63 -1.81 -7.51
CA ILE A 60 -4.20 -2.00 -7.74
C ILE A 60 -3.46 -1.94 -6.39
N PRO A 61 -2.86 -3.06 -5.94
CA PRO A 61 -2.07 -3.07 -4.73
C PRO A 61 -0.93 -2.04 -4.77
N GLY A 62 -0.78 -1.30 -3.68
CA GLY A 62 0.28 -0.31 -3.55
C GLY A 62 0.11 0.97 -4.37
N ALA A 63 -0.93 1.10 -5.19
CA ALA A 63 -1.18 2.33 -5.94
C ALA A 63 -1.49 3.50 -5.02
N LEU A 64 -0.89 4.66 -5.33
CA LEU A 64 -1.20 5.93 -4.70
C LEU A 64 -2.43 6.57 -5.37
N SER A 65 -3.18 7.37 -4.65
CA SER A 65 -4.38 8.01 -5.20
C SER A 65 -4.08 8.84 -6.45
N VAL A 66 -2.96 9.53 -6.47
CA VAL A 66 -2.51 10.38 -7.59
C VAL A 66 -2.11 9.59 -8.84
N GLU A 67 -1.88 8.29 -8.73
CA GLU A 67 -1.55 7.43 -9.86
C GLU A 67 -2.79 6.99 -10.65
N ILE A 68 -3.93 6.88 -9.99
CA ILE A 68 -5.17 6.33 -10.58
C ILE A 68 -5.61 7.06 -11.86
N PRO A 69 -5.56 8.42 -11.94
CA PRO A 69 -5.96 9.13 -13.14
C PRO A 69 -4.91 9.16 -14.27
N SER A 70 -3.68 8.71 -14.03
CA SER A 70 -2.57 8.94 -14.96
C SER A 70 -1.74 7.73 -15.32
N VAL A 71 -1.54 6.80 -14.38
CA VAL A 71 -0.65 5.65 -14.59
C VAL A 71 -1.29 4.60 -15.47
N ILE A 72 -0.54 4.11 -16.45
CA ILE A 72 -0.99 3.14 -17.45
C ILE A 72 -0.19 1.83 -17.45
N SER A 73 0.91 1.79 -16.71
CA SER A 73 1.80 0.62 -16.60
C SER A 73 2.74 0.75 -15.40
N SER A 74 3.42 -0.32 -15.03
CA SER A 74 4.45 -0.32 -14.00
C SER A 74 5.53 0.74 -14.25
N GLY A 75 5.98 0.89 -15.49
CA GLY A 75 7.00 1.85 -15.87
C GLY A 75 6.58 3.31 -15.76
N THR A 76 5.29 3.61 -15.69
CA THR A 76 4.74 4.97 -15.50
C THR A 76 4.29 5.23 -14.07
N SER A 77 4.34 4.22 -13.18
CA SER A 77 4.05 4.40 -11.75
C SER A 77 5.10 5.29 -11.09
N LEU A 78 4.72 5.97 -10.00
CA LEU A 78 5.64 6.86 -9.28
C LEU A 78 6.85 6.12 -8.69
N SER A 79 6.68 4.85 -8.33
CA SER A 79 7.79 3.98 -7.96
C SER A 79 8.64 3.53 -9.16
N GLY A 80 8.13 3.70 -10.40
CA GLY A 80 8.70 3.18 -11.63
C GLY A 80 8.66 1.65 -11.73
N ASN A 81 7.93 0.96 -10.84
CA ASN A 81 8.10 -0.47 -10.64
C ASN A 81 6.87 -1.19 -10.06
N ASN A 82 5.72 -0.56 -9.97
CA ASN A 82 4.53 -1.24 -9.46
C ASN A 82 3.91 -2.13 -10.55
N ILE A 83 4.37 -3.39 -10.60
CA ILE A 83 3.92 -4.40 -11.56
C ILE A 83 2.41 -4.68 -11.51
N SER A 84 1.75 -4.37 -10.38
CA SER A 84 0.30 -4.58 -10.26
C SER A 84 -0.49 -3.76 -11.27
N PHE A 85 0.06 -2.64 -11.77
CA PHE A 85 -0.53 -1.90 -12.88
C PHE A 85 -0.57 -2.73 -14.15
N ASP A 86 0.52 -3.40 -14.52
CA ASP A 86 0.57 -4.21 -15.73
C ASP A 86 -0.36 -5.43 -15.63
N ILE A 87 -0.45 -5.99 -14.43
CA ILE A 87 -1.31 -7.15 -14.16
C ILE A 87 -2.79 -6.79 -14.26
N VAL A 88 -3.20 -5.67 -13.67
CA VAL A 88 -4.61 -5.26 -13.61
C VAL A 88 -5.05 -4.60 -14.90
N LEU A 89 -4.27 -3.65 -15.42
CA LEU A 89 -4.67 -2.87 -16.58
C LEU A 89 -4.55 -3.65 -17.90
N ARG A 90 -3.58 -4.57 -18.02
CA ARG A 90 -3.41 -5.41 -19.22
C ARG A 90 -3.46 -4.64 -20.54
N ASN A 91 -2.95 -3.43 -20.55
CA ASN A 91 -3.03 -2.50 -21.69
C ASN A 91 -2.64 -3.09 -23.05
N PRO A 92 -1.62 -3.96 -23.18
CA PRO A 92 -1.30 -4.61 -24.46
C PRO A 92 -2.46 -5.43 -25.04
N ASN A 93 -3.34 -5.96 -24.20
CA ASN A 93 -4.49 -6.76 -24.63
C ASN A 93 -5.68 -5.90 -25.11
N LEU A 94 -5.62 -4.58 -24.93
CA LEU A 94 -6.63 -3.61 -25.40
C LEU A 94 -6.31 -3.03 -26.79
N GLY A 95 -5.53 -3.73 -27.60
CA GLY A 95 -5.26 -3.32 -28.98
C GLY A 95 -4.38 -2.07 -29.09
N ASN A 96 -3.30 -1.97 -28.32
CA ASN A 96 -2.36 -0.84 -28.27
C ASN A 96 -2.96 0.48 -27.71
N THR A 97 -4.16 0.45 -27.14
CA THR A 97 -4.76 1.61 -26.49
C THR A 97 -4.39 1.57 -25.01
N TYR A 98 -3.39 2.34 -24.62
CA TYR A 98 -2.99 2.47 -23.22
C TYR A 98 -3.99 3.36 -22.48
N THR A 99 -4.61 2.81 -21.46
CA THR A 99 -5.64 3.47 -20.64
C THR A 99 -5.29 3.37 -19.16
N ASN A 100 -5.66 4.40 -18.41
CA ASN A 100 -5.54 4.39 -16.96
C ASN A 100 -6.76 3.71 -16.30
N VAL A 101 -6.73 3.61 -14.96
CA VAL A 101 -7.79 2.96 -14.18
C VAL A 101 -9.17 3.58 -14.44
N ILE A 102 -9.26 4.92 -14.50
CA ILE A 102 -10.52 5.62 -14.72
C ILE A 102 -11.07 5.29 -16.12
N GLN A 103 -10.22 5.35 -17.14
CA GLN A 103 -10.63 5.05 -18.51
C GLN A 103 -11.13 3.62 -18.65
N GLN A 104 -10.44 2.66 -18.02
CA GLN A 104 -10.89 1.27 -18.03
C GLN A 104 -12.21 1.07 -17.26
N ALA A 105 -12.38 1.75 -16.14
CA ALA A 105 -13.64 1.72 -15.42
C ALA A 105 -14.82 2.24 -16.27
N LEU A 106 -14.60 3.32 -17.02
CA LEU A 106 -15.63 3.89 -17.90
C LEU A 106 -15.97 2.98 -19.09
N LEU A 107 -15.01 2.19 -19.60
CA LEU A 107 -15.27 1.18 -20.64
C LEU A 107 -16.27 0.11 -20.19
N LEU A 108 -16.39 -0.14 -18.89
CA LEU A 108 -17.34 -1.09 -18.32
C LEU A 108 -18.78 -0.53 -18.26
N ASN A 109 -18.98 0.77 -18.51
CA ASN A 109 -20.27 1.47 -18.38
C ASN A 109 -20.94 1.16 -17.02
N PRO A 110 -20.25 1.40 -15.88
CA PRO A 110 -20.77 1.00 -14.58
C PRO A 110 -22.04 1.81 -14.22
N THR A 111 -23.04 1.15 -13.68
CA THR A 111 -24.19 1.81 -13.02
C THR A 111 -23.92 2.07 -11.55
N PHE A 112 -23.00 1.30 -10.95
CA PHE A 112 -22.54 1.45 -9.57
C PHE A 112 -21.05 1.16 -9.46
N ALA A 113 -20.34 1.96 -8.69
CA ALA A 113 -18.92 1.77 -8.43
C ALA A 113 -18.58 1.93 -6.95
N THR A 114 -17.65 1.12 -6.46
CA THR A 114 -17.03 1.31 -5.14
C THR A 114 -15.63 1.88 -5.30
N VAL A 115 -15.30 2.89 -4.50
CA VAL A 115 -13.99 3.56 -4.52
C VAL A 115 -13.38 3.52 -3.14
N TRP A 116 -12.17 2.95 -3.06
CA TRP A 116 -11.38 2.95 -1.83
C TRP A 116 -9.94 3.31 -2.18
N LEU A 117 -9.59 4.56 -1.99
CA LEU A 117 -8.30 5.16 -2.37
C LEU A 117 -7.72 5.96 -1.21
N GLY A 118 -6.41 6.14 -1.20
CA GLY A 118 -5.70 6.99 -0.25
C GLY A 118 -5.00 6.23 0.88
N ASN A 119 -5.26 4.95 1.08
CA ASN A 119 -4.59 4.17 2.14
C ASN A 119 -3.08 4.14 1.94
N ASN A 120 -2.62 3.90 0.72
CA ASN A 120 -1.20 3.79 0.41
C ASN A 120 -0.48 5.14 0.49
N ASP A 121 -1.19 6.25 0.26
CA ASP A 121 -0.67 7.62 0.38
C ASP A 121 -0.12 7.92 1.78
N VAL A 122 -0.69 7.25 2.80
CA VAL A 122 -0.28 7.38 4.20
C VAL A 122 0.51 6.17 4.67
N LEU A 123 0.09 4.96 4.29
CA LEU A 123 0.65 3.71 4.81
C LEU A 123 2.13 3.56 4.48
N GLY A 124 2.53 3.88 3.25
CA GLY A 124 3.94 3.82 2.83
C GLY A 124 4.84 4.71 3.67
N TYR A 125 4.38 5.92 3.98
CA TYR A 125 5.09 6.85 4.86
C TYR A 125 5.20 6.31 6.29
N ALA A 126 4.09 5.86 6.85
CA ALA A 126 4.06 5.32 8.20
C ALA A 126 4.91 4.04 8.34
N ALA A 127 4.81 3.12 7.36
CA ALA A 127 5.59 1.88 7.35
C ALA A 127 7.11 2.12 7.25
N ALA A 128 7.51 3.21 6.60
CA ALA A 128 8.90 3.67 6.53
C ALA A 128 9.35 4.46 7.77
N GLY A 129 8.58 4.46 8.84
CA GLY A 129 8.91 5.20 10.07
C GLY A 129 8.82 6.72 9.93
N GLY A 130 8.00 7.23 9.01
CA GLY A 130 7.79 8.66 8.80
C GLY A 130 8.90 9.37 8.01
N VAL A 131 9.74 8.63 7.27
CA VAL A 131 10.91 9.19 6.55
C VAL A 131 10.91 8.88 5.05
N ALA A 132 9.83 8.32 4.49
CA ALA A 132 9.77 7.97 3.08
C ALA A 132 9.77 9.23 2.19
N PRO A 133 10.73 9.35 1.24
CA PRO A 133 10.75 10.49 0.31
C PRO A 133 9.47 10.54 -0.53
N GLY A 134 8.93 11.75 -0.71
CA GLY A 134 7.72 11.97 -1.51
C GLY A 134 6.41 11.54 -0.85
N LEU A 135 6.46 11.02 0.35
CA LEU A 135 5.29 10.65 1.16
C LEU A 135 5.27 11.42 2.49
N PRO A 136 4.11 11.62 3.13
CA PRO A 136 2.79 11.30 2.57
C PRO A 136 2.45 12.21 1.39
N ILE A 137 1.58 11.74 0.51
CA ILE A 137 1.09 12.59 -0.59
C ILE A 137 0.35 13.80 0.00
N PRO A 138 0.62 15.03 -0.47
CA PRO A 138 -0.06 16.21 0.02
C PRO A 138 -1.58 16.08 -0.09
N VAL A 139 -2.30 16.47 0.96
CA VAL A 139 -3.76 16.31 1.05
C VAL A 139 -4.49 16.92 -0.15
N ALA A 140 -4.04 18.09 -0.65
CA ALA A 140 -4.63 18.71 -1.82
C ALA A 140 -4.52 17.84 -3.08
N ASN A 141 -3.42 17.10 -3.24
CA ASN A 141 -3.22 16.20 -4.38
C ASN A 141 -4.10 14.96 -4.26
N VAL A 142 -4.23 14.40 -3.04
CA VAL A 142 -5.15 13.29 -2.76
C VAL A 142 -6.58 13.70 -3.06
N GLN A 143 -7.00 14.88 -2.59
CA GLN A 143 -8.35 15.43 -2.84
C GLN A 143 -8.60 15.62 -4.33
N ALA A 144 -7.65 16.18 -5.06
CA ALA A 144 -7.77 16.37 -6.51
C ALA A 144 -7.89 15.04 -7.25
N ALA A 145 -7.07 14.05 -6.91
CA ALA A 145 -7.09 12.72 -7.52
C ALA A 145 -8.41 11.97 -7.26
N ILE A 146 -8.86 11.93 -6.00
CA ILE A 146 -10.13 11.31 -5.63
C ILE A 146 -11.29 12.06 -6.30
N GLY A 147 -11.25 13.40 -6.32
CA GLY A 147 -12.24 14.23 -7.00
C GLY A 147 -12.35 13.90 -8.49
N ALA A 148 -11.22 13.71 -9.19
CA ALA A 148 -11.20 13.33 -10.59
C ALA A 148 -11.82 11.95 -10.82
N VAL A 149 -11.55 10.98 -9.96
CA VAL A 149 -12.17 9.64 -10.02
C VAL A 149 -13.69 9.74 -9.86
N LEU A 150 -14.15 10.41 -8.80
CA LEU A 150 -15.58 10.55 -8.52
C LEU A 150 -16.32 11.29 -9.63
N GLN A 151 -15.75 12.42 -10.09
CA GLN A 151 -16.35 13.19 -11.18
C GLN A 151 -16.46 12.37 -12.47
N SER A 152 -15.44 11.60 -12.81
CA SER A 152 -15.43 10.78 -14.02
C SER A 152 -16.49 9.69 -13.97
N LEU A 153 -16.58 8.97 -12.84
CA LEU A 153 -17.55 7.88 -12.67
C LEU A 153 -19.00 8.40 -12.65
N THR A 154 -19.27 9.49 -11.93
CA THR A 154 -20.61 10.09 -11.86
C THR A 154 -21.04 10.72 -13.17
N ALA A 155 -20.12 11.38 -13.89
CA ALA A 155 -20.39 11.89 -15.24
C ALA A 155 -20.64 10.76 -16.24
N GLY A 156 -20.06 9.58 -16.03
CA GLY A 156 -20.33 8.35 -16.76
C GLY A 156 -21.67 7.69 -16.41
N GLY A 157 -22.41 8.22 -15.43
CA GLY A 157 -23.73 7.72 -15.02
C GLY A 157 -23.71 6.70 -13.87
N ALA A 158 -22.58 6.48 -13.23
CA ALA A 158 -22.48 5.57 -12.11
C ALA A 158 -22.88 6.23 -10.77
N ASP A 159 -23.62 5.52 -9.94
CA ASP A 159 -23.68 5.80 -8.50
C ASP A 159 -22.38 5.35 -7.84
N VAL A 160 -21.85 6.13 -6.89
CA VAL A 160 -20.54 5.84 -6.29
C VAL A 160 -20.63 5.74 -4.78
N ALA A 161 -20.15 4.63 -4.23
CA ALA A 161 -19.85 4.48 -2.81
C ALA A 161 -18.35 4.65 -2.57
N ILE A 162 -17.97 5.64 -1.76
CA ILE A 162 -16.58 5.87 -1.36
C ILE A 162 -16.33 5.43 0.08
N ALA A 163 -15.26 4.67 0.31
CA ALA A 163 -14.81 4.31 1.64
C ALA A 163 -13.82 5.36 2.19
N ASN A 164 -13.90 5.62 3.49
CA ASN A 164 -12.91 6.42 4.18
C ASN A 164 -11.59 5.65 4.40
N ILE A 165 -10.51 6.38 4.65
CA ILE A 165 -9.22 5.81 5.01
C ILE A 165 -9.27 5.47 6.52
N PRO A 166 -9.07 4.19 6.91
CA PRO A 166 -8.99 3.82 8.32
C PRO A 166 -7.73 4.44 8.97
N SER A 167 -7.80 4.66 10.28
CA SER A 167 -6.65 5.12 11.03
C SER A 167 -5.53 4.07 11.01
N ILE A 168 -4.30 4.49 10.72
CA ILE A 168 -3.11 3.63 10.82
C ILE A 168 -2.92 3.10 12.25
N LEU A 169 -3.40 3.83 13.25
CA LEU A 169 -3.33 3.43 14.66
C LEU A 169 -4.13 2.17 14.98
N SER A 170 -5.04 1.74 14.11
CA SER A 170 -5.79 0.49 14.27
C SER A 170 -5.01 -0.74 13.79
N ALA A 171 -3.92 -0.55 13.04
CA ALA A 171 -3.15 -1.66 12.49
C ALA A 171 -2.13 -2.19 13.53
N PRO A 172 -2.11 -3.52 13.79
CA PRO A 172 -1.16 -4.14 14.73
C PRO A 172 0.31 -3.83 14.41
N TYR A 173 0.64 -3.62 13.14
CA TYR A 173 1.99 -3.26 12.70
C TYR A 173 2.55 -2.01 13.41
N PHE A 174 1.69 -1.07 13.83
CA PHE A 174 2.08 0.17 14.50
C PHE A 174 1.78 0.17 16.01
N THR A 175 1.04 -0.83 16.51
CA THR A 175 0.55 -0.81 17.89
C THR A 175 1.07 -1.97 18.74
N THR A 176 1.70 -2.97 18.12
CA THR A 176 2.23 -4.14 18.83
C THR A 176 3.41 -3.79 19.71
N ILE A 177 4.37 -3.01 19.19
CA ILE A 177 5.52 -2.55 19.97
C ILE A 177 5.13 -1.25 20.66
N LYS A 178 5.23 -1.25 21.99
CA LYS A 178 4.97 -0.03 22.78
C LYS A 178 6.19 0.89 22.76
N PRO A 179 6.02 2.22 22.86
CA PRO A 179 7.13 3.17 22.89
C PRO A 179 7.92 3.14 24.21
N PHE A 180 7.56 2.26 25.12
CA PHE A 180 8.17 2.09 26.43
C PHE A 180 8.46 0.61 26.74
N LEU A 181 9.38 0.38 27.65
CA LEU A 181 9.72 -0.99 28.12
C LEU A 181 8.54 -1.59 28.87
N THR A 182 8.31 -2.88 28.66
CA THR A 182 7.28 -3.67 29.34
C THR A 182 7.91 -4.89 30.03
N PHE A 183 7.22 -5.45 31.04
CA PHE A 183 7.58 -6.76 31.55
C PHE A 183 7.41 -7.81 30.44
N PRO A 184 8.37 -8.77 30.32
CA PRO A 184 8.34 -9.78 29.27
C PRO A 184 6.99 -10.51 29.20
N GLY A 185 6.42 -10.61 28.00
CA GLY A 185 5.15 -11.28 27.75
C GLY A 185 3.90 -10.54 28.24
N THR A 186 4.03 -9.29 28.66
CA THR A 186 2.91 -8.47 29.14
C THR A 186 2.86 -7.11 28.44
N SER A 187 1.76 -6.37 28.67
CA SER A 187 1.65 -4.96 28.29
C SER A 187 1.89 -4.00 29.47
N ILE A 188 2.35 -4.53 30.62
CA ILE A 188 2.59 -3.75 31.83
C ILE A 188 3.88 -2.96 31.69
N PRO A 189 3.87 -1.61 31.79
CA PRO A 189 5.07 -0.80 31.65
C PRO A 189 6.07 -1.03 32.79
N LEU A 190 7.35 -1.04 32.45
CA LEU A 190 8.41 -0.91 33.45
C LEU A 190 8.48 0.55 33.92
N LEU A 191 8.50 0.72 35.24
CA LEU A 191 8.59 2.04 35.86
C LEU A 191 9.98 2.26 36.45
N ASP A 192 10.45 3.48 36.48
CA ASP A 192 11.68 3.89 37.17
C ASP A 192 11.42 4.12 38.67
N GLY A 193 12.45 4.52 39.39
CA GLY A 193 12.36 4.81 40.83
C GLY A 193 11.42 5.97 41.20
N ASN A 194 10.99 6.77 40.22
CA ASN A 194 10.03 7.87 40.36
C ASN A 194 8.63 7.49 39.90
N ASN A 195 8.37 6.20 39.65
CA ASN A 195 7.10 5.67 39.14
C ASN A 195 6.75 6.18 37.73
N ALA A 196 7.73 6.53 36.91
CA ALA A 196 7.56 6.97 35.53
C ALA A 196 7.88 5.86 34.53
N LYS A 197 7.16 5.78 33.40
CA LYS A 197 7.43 4.83 32.32
C LYS A 197 8.84 5.01 31.75
N GLN A 198 9.50 3.91 31.46
CA GLN A 198 10.81 3.91 30.80
C GLN A 198 10.63 3.83 29.29
N TYR A 199 10.70 4.98 28.63
CA TYR A 199 10.55 5.09 27.18
C TYR A 199 11.85 4.75 26.44
N PHE A 200 11.69 4.26 25.19
CA PHE A 200 12.83 4.16 24.27
C PHE A 200 13.32 5.55 23.87
N ILE A 201 14.56 5.59 23.39
CA ILE A 201 15.17 6.78 22.81
C ILE A 201 14.94 6.74 21.30
N GLY A 202 14.37 7.78 20.76
CA GLY A 202 14.15 7.94 19.33
C GLY A 202 15.43 8.29 18.56
N PRO A 203 15.36 8.33 17.21
CA PRO A 203 16.50 8.63 16.35
C PRO A 203 17.14 10.01 16.58
N THR A 204 16.37 10.93 17.16
CA THR A 204 16.83 12.30 17.49
C THR A 204 17.56 12.39 18.84
N GLY A 205 17.67 11.29 19.59
CA GLY A 205 18.16 11.26 20.95
C GLY A 205 17.14 11.67 22.01
N ALA A 206 15.91 12.02 21.63
CA ALA A 206 14.83 12.33 22.55
C ALA A 206 14.11 11.04 23.01
N LYS A 207 13.60 11.06 24.26
CA LYS A 207 12.70 10.00 24.73
C LYS A 207 11.43 10.01 23.91
N LEU A 208 10.95 8.81 23.55
CA LEU A 208 9.61 8.66 22.96
C LEU A 208 8.52 9.01 23.97
N THR A 209 7.32 9.21 23.47
CA THR A 209 6.11 9.52 24.23
C THR A 209 5.04 8.44 24.01
N ASP A 210 3.92 8.52 24.70
CA ASP A 210 2.80 7.60 24.48
C ASP A 210 2.17 7.73 23.07
N ASP A 211 2.39 8.85 22.39
CA ASP A 211 1.86 9.12 21.06
C ASP A 211 2.79 8.64 19.93
N ASP A 212 4.02 8.24 20.27
CA ASP A 212 4.97 7.74 19.30
C ASP A 212 4.67 6.28 18.93
N LEU A 213 4.86 5.97 17.65
CA LEU A 213 4.64 4.64 17.11
C LEU A 213 5.96 3.97 16.75
N ILE A 214 6.10 2.71 17.14
CA ILE A 214 7.22 1.87 16.73
C ILE A 214 6.69 0.84 15.74
N THR A 215 7.24 0.82 14.52
CA THR A 215 6.84 -0.17 13.52
C THR A 215 7.29 -1.57 13.94
N LEU A 216 6.51 -2.58 13.58
CA LEU A 216 6.85 -3.98 13.89
C LEU A 216 8.19 -4.41 13.29
N ALA A 217 8.64 -3.75 12.20
CA ALA A 217 9.97 -3.97 11.62
C ALA A 217 11.13 -3.67 12.58
N ALA A 218 10.92 -2.84 13.60
CA ALA A 218 11.94 -2.55 14.62
C ALA A 218 12.16 -3.70 15.60
N GLN A 219 11.31 -4.72 15.63
CA GLN A 219 11.35 -5.81 16.62
C GLN A 219 12.70 -6.50 16.66
N ASP A 220 13.26 -6.86 15.51
CA ASP A 220 14.55 -7.54 15.42
C ASP A 220 15.72 -6.66 15.88
N THR A 221 15.62 -5.37 15.65
CA THR A 221 16.63 -4.38 16.06
C THR A 221 16.58 -4.17 17.56
N LEU A 222 15.40 -3.99 18.12
CA LEU A 222 15.20 -3.86 19.57
C LEU A 222 15.61 -5.12 20.32
N GLY A 223 15.28 -6.30 19.78
CA GLY A 223 15.65 -7.60 20.37
C GLY A 223 17.17 -7.84 20.41
N LYS A 224 17.93 -7.22 19.53
CA LYS A 224 19.41 -7.29 19.50
C LYS A 224 20.09 -6.23 20.36
N GLY A 225 19.33 -5.41 21.07
CA GLY A 225 19.86 -4.29 21.85
C GLY A 225 20.29 -3.09 21.00
N ALA A 226 20.13 -3.14 19.68
CA ALA A 226 20.31 -1.97 18.83
C ALA A 226 19.23 -0.94 19.16
N GLY A 227 19.61 0.28 19.47
CA GLY A 227 18.71 1.31 19.98
C GLY A 227 18.53 1.32 21.51
N THR A 228 19.16 0.40 22.23
CA THR A 228 19.26 0.43 23.69
C THR A 228 20.49 1.18 24.17
N TYR A 229 21.09 2.01 23.31
CA TYR A 229 22.20 2.83 23.73
C TYR A 229 21.69 3.89 24.71
N PHE A 230 21.93 3.63 25.97
CA PHE A 230 21.87 4.62 27.02
C PHE A 230 23.26 5.18 27.20
N PRO A 231 23.49 6.48 27.06
CA PRO A 231 24.74 7.07 27.48
C PRO A 231 24.90 6.98 28.99
#